data_f1f53dfaa51bc3d6709cd589b1651e44
#
_entry.id   f1f53dfaa51bc3d6709cd589b1651e44
#
_cell.length_a   1.000
_cell.length_b   1.000
_cell.length_c   1.000
_cell.angle_alpha   90.00
_cell.angle_beta   90.00
_cell.angle_gamma   90.00
#
_symmetry.space_group_name_H-M   'P 1'
#
loop_
_entity.id
_entity.type
_entity.pdbx_description
1 polymer ?
#
loop_
_entity_poly.entity_id
_entity_poly.type
_entity_poly.pdbx_seq_one_letter_code
_entity_poly.pdbx_strand_id
1 'polypeptide(L)'
;MNAETIYDSPFATMWYHPESKIIHHQTHAVEGPWQAEEFRKLMLLGSQVLAEKHAEKWLSDDRNTIAANKEEYDWGANYWFPKTIKAGWKHWAIVQPKHVMAQLNLEKVVKDYKSQGINAMFFSDFDEAMQWLENQ
;
A
#
# COMPACT_ATOMS: atom_id res chain seq x y z
N MET A 1 16.89 7.99 -11.31
CA MET A 1 15.88 7.26 -10.59
C MET A 1 15.28 6.20 -11.47
N ASN A 2 15.44 4.98 -11.09
CA ASN A 2 15.14 3.83 -11.94
C ASN A 2 13.98 2.99 -11.42
N ALA A 3 12.84 3.65 -11.16
CA ALA A 3 11.65 2.91 -10.77
C ALA A 3 11.19 2.04 -11.93
N GLU A 4 10.92 0.77 -11.62
CA GLU A 4 10.42 -0.20 -12.59
C GLU A 4 8.92 -0.28 -12.44
N THR A 5 8.17 -0.03 -13.52
CA THR A 5 6.72 -0.19 -13.50
C THR A 5 6.39 -1.67 -13.55
N ILE A 6 5.71 -2.17 -12.52
CA ILE A 6 5.33 -3.59 -12.44
C ILE A 6 3.85 -3.83 -12.69
N TYR A 7 3.03 -2.80 -12.63
CA TYR A 7 1.60 -2.90 -12.91
C TYR A 7 1.06 -1.53 -13.27
N ASP A 8 0.20 -1.46 -14.28
CA ASP A 8 -0.42 -0.21 -14.67
C ASP A 8 -1.83 -0.48 -15.20
N SER A 9 -2.81 0.16 -14.61
CA SER A 9 -4.22 0.03 -14.99
C SER A 9 -4.94 1.35 -14.73
N PRO A 10 -6.20 1.51 -15.21
CA PRO A 10 -6.98 2.69 -14.83
C PRO A 10 -7.21 2.82 -13.33
N PHE A 11 -7.17 1.72 -12.59
CA PHE A 11 -7.38 1.70 -11.15
C PHE A 11 -6.14 2.14 -10.36
N ALA A 12 -4.95 1.66 -10.75
CA ALA A 12 -3.72 1.89 -9.98
C ALA A 12 -2.47 1.62 -10.80
N THR A 13 -1.37 2.20 -10.35
CA THR A 13 -0.04 1.89 -10.88
C THR A 13 0.84 1.43 -9.73
N MET A 14 1.70 0.46 -9.98
CA MET A 14 2.66 -0.02 -9.00
C MET A 14 4.05 -0.03 -9.60
N TRP A 15 5.01 0.46 -8.81
CA TRP A 15 6.42 0.51 -9.18
C TRP A 15 7.26 -0.21 -8.13
N TYR A 16 8.42 -0.66 -8.56
CA TYR A 16 9.47 -1.08 -7.66
C TYR A 16 10.67 -0.13 -7.80
N HIS A 17 11.19 0.35 -6.68
CA HIS A 17 12.36 1.22 -6.64
C HIS A 17 13.57 0.39 -6.24
N PRO A 18 14.43 -0.04 -7.19
CA PRO A 18 15.49 -1.02 -6.87
C PRO A 18 16.58 -0.50 -5.93
N GLU A 19 16.88 0.79 -5.97
CA GLU A 19 17.94 1.35 -5.12
C GLU A 19 17.54 1.36 -3.64
N SER A 20 16.31 1.71 -3.34
CA SER A 20 15.79 1.78 -1.97
C SER A 20 15.02 0.53 -1.57
N LYS A 21 14.74 -0.36 -2.50
CA LYS A 21 13.93 -1.58 -2.31
C LYS A 21 12.54 -1.26 -1.78
N ILE A 22 11.87 -0.32 -2.41
CA ILE A 22 10.53 0.12 -2.01
C ILE A 22 9.51 -0.36 -3.05
N ILE A 23 8.45 -1.03 -2.58
CA ILE A 23 7.24 -1.25 -3.36
C ILE A 23 6.41 0.02 -3.22
N HIS A 24 5.98 0.59 -4.34
CA HIS A 24 5.24 1.84 -4.35
C HIS A 24 3.99 1.68 -5.21
N HIS A 25 2.82 1.93 -4.66
CA HIS A 25 1.62 1.96 -5.48
C HIS A 25 0.87 3.28 -5.31
N GLN A 26 0.16 3.67 -6.36
CA GLN A 26 -0.71 4.84 -6.37
C GLN A 26 -2.07 4.41 -6.89
N THR A 27 -3.11 4.67 -6.11
CA THR A 27 -4.49 4.47 -6.54
C THR A 27 -4.94 5.69 -7.34
N HIS A 28 -5.55 5.46 -8.49
CA HIS A 28 -6.04 6.55 -9.34
C HIS A 28 -7.48 6.89 -9.01
N ALA A 29 -7.86 8.14 -9.28
CA ALA A 29 -9.24 8.57 -9.17
C ALA A 29 -10.04 7.97 -10.32
N VAL A 30 -10.96 7.06 -10.01
CA VAL A 30 -11.86 6.47 -11.00
C VAL A 30 -13.29 6.62 -10.50
N GLU A 31 -14.21 6.78 -11.42
CA GLU A 31 -15.63 6.85 -11.11
C GLU A 31 -16.18 5.43 -10.91
N GLY A 32 -17.23 5.35 -10.10
CA GLY A 32 -17.93 4.09 -9.88
C GLY A 32 -17.56 3.41 -8.57
N PRO A 33 -18.01 2.17 -8.39
CA PRO A 33 -17.82 1.44 -7.12
C PRO A 33 -16.38 0.99 -6.96
N TRP A 34 -16.06 0.56 -5.74
CA TRP A 34 -14.79 -0.04 -5.39
C TRP A 34 -14.50 -1.26 -6.28
N GLN A 35 -13.29 -1.32 -6.85
CA GLN A 35 -12.89 -2.38 -7.77
C GLN A 35 -12.12 -3.49 -7.04
N ALA A 36 -12.86 -4.39 -6.41
CA ALA A 36 -12.31 -5.43 -5.55
C ALA A 36 -11.30 -6.33 -6.25
N GLU A 37 -11.61 -6.79 -7.46
CA GLU A 37 -10.70 -7.69 -8.19
C GLU A 37 -9.37 -7.03 -8.50
N GLU A 38 -9.41 -5.78 -8.97
CA GLU A 38 -8.21 -5.02 -9.30
C GLU A 38 -7.37 -4.75 -8.06
N PHE A 39 -8.03 -4.42 -6.96
CA PHE A 39 -7.35 -4.19 -5.69
C PHE A 39 -6.63 -5.43 -5.20
N ARG A 40 -7.32 -6.57 -5.17
CA ARG A 40 -6.73 -7.83 -4.70
C ARG A 40 -5.55 -8.26 -5.57
N LYS A 41 -5.69 -8.11 -6.88
CA LYS A 41 -4.63 -8.41 -7.83
C LYS A 41 -3.39 -7.55 -7.57
N LEU A 42 -3.59 -6.25 -7.36
CA LEU A 42 -2.51 -5.32 -7.06
C LEU A 42 -1.79 -5.68 -5.77
N MET A 43 -2.54 -5.95 -4.70
CA MET A 43 -1.97 -6.29 -3.39
C MET A 43 -1.19 -7.61 -3.44
N LEU A 44 -1.71 -8.62 -4.12
CA LEU A 44 -1.01 -9.90 -4.26
C LEU A 44 0.25 -9.78 -5.09
N LEU A 45 0.22 -8.99 -6.15
CA LEU A 45 1.41 -8.74 -6.96
C LEU A 45 2.49 -8.04 -6.14
N GLY A 46 2.11 -7.04 -5.35
CA GLY A 46 3.04 -6.35 -4.46
C GLY A 46 3.69 -7.29 -3.46
N SER A 47 2.92 -8.19 -2.85
CA SER A 47 3.46 -9.20 -1.93
C SER A 47 4.45 -10.11 -2.63
N GLN A 48 4.15 -10.52 -3.86
CA GLN A 48 5.03 -11.38 -4.65
C GLN A 48 6.36 -10.69 -4.95
N VAL A 49 6.31 -9.46 -5.44
CA VAL A 49 7.51 -8.70 -5.78
C VAL A 49 8.34 -8.41 -4.52
N LEU A 50 7.68 -8.07 -3.42
CA LEU A 50 8.34 -7.82 -2.14
C LEU A 50 9.14 -9.06 -1.70
N ALA A 51 8.55 -10.25 -1.81
CA ALA A 51 9.23 -11.51 -1.49
C ALA A 51 10.40 -11.78 -2.44
N GLU A 52 10.18 -11.64 -3.74
CA GLU A 52 11.21 -11.91 -4.77
C GLU A 52 12.43 -10.99 -4.63
N LYS A 53 12.18 -9.72 -4.29
CA LYS A 53 13.23 -8.71 -4.17
C LYS A 53 13.83 -8.63 -2.77
N HIS A 54 13.33 -9.41 -1.82
CA HIS A 54 13.71 -9.32 -0.42
C HIS A 54 13.54 -7.89 0.12
N ALA A 55 12.45 -7.23 -0.28
CA ALA A 55 12.13 -5.88 0.14
C ALA A 55 11.38 -5.90 1.47
N GLU A 56 11.43 -4.79 2.21
CA GLU A 56 10.78 -4.68 3.51
C GLU A 56 9.90 -3.45 3.60
N LYS A 57 9.85 -2.64 2.54
CA LYS A 57 9.27 -1.30 2.57
C LYS A 57 8.18 -1.16 1.51
N TRP A 58 7.06 -0.54 1.91
CA TRP A 58 5.95 -0.29 1.01
C TRP A 58 5.44 1.13 1.21
N LEU A 59 5.31 1.87 0.11
CA LEU A 59 4.68 3.19 0.11
C LEU A 59 3.33 3.07 -0.60
N SER A 60 2.25 3.40 0.11
CA SER A 60 0.93 3.47 -0.51
C SER A 60 0.52 4.93 -0.66
N ASP A 61 0.39 5.37 -1.90
CA ASP A 61 -0.11 6.70 -2.22
C ASP A 61 -1.63 6.60 -2.37
N ASP A 62 -2.32 6.88 -1.28
CA ASP A 62 -3.77 6.69 -1.19
C ASP A 62 -4.55 7.98 -1.36
N ARG A 63 -3.95 9.04 -1.89
CA ARG A 63 -4.63 10.34 -2.03
C ARG A 63 -5.97 10.25 -2.75
N ASN A 64 -6.07 9.36 -3.73
CA ASN A 64 -7.29 9.20 -4.53
C ASN A 64 -8.09 7.95 -4.14
N THR A 65 -7.72 7.29 -3.05
CA THR A 65 -8.37 6.07 -2.61
C THR A 65 -9.73 6.38 -2.00
N ILE A 66 -10.75 5.62 -2.41
CA ILE A 66 -12.08 5.69 -1.80
C ILE A 66 -12.21 4.59 -0.76
N ALA A 67 -13.27 4.66 0.06
CA ALA A 67 -13.53 3.64 1.07
C ALA A 67 -13.86 2.31 0.40
N ALA A 68 -13.16 1.25 0.80
CA ALA A 68 -13.47 -0.11 0.39
C ALA A 68 -14.61 -0.65 1.25
N ASN A 69 -15.21 -1.75 0.84
CA ASN A 69 -16.23 -2.41 1.65
C ASN A 69 -15.57 -3.31 2.71
N LYS A 70 -16.40 -3.77 3.65
CA LYS A 70 -15.93 -4.60 4.76
C LYS A 70 -15.24 -5.88 4.30
N GLU A 71 -15.72 -6.49 3.22
CA GLU A 71 -15.11 -7.72 2.69
C GLU A 71 -13.65 -7.53 2.30
N GLU A 72 -13.31 -6.37 1.73
CA GLU A 72 -11.95 -6.07 1.34
C GLU A 72 -11.04 -5.86 2.55
N TYR A 73 -11.53 -5.16 3.57
CA TYR A 73 -10.77 -4.98 4.80
C TYR A 73 -10.54 -6.32 5.51
N ASP A 74 -11.55 -7.18 5.55
CA ASP A 74 -11.43 -8.51 6.15
C ASP A 74 -10.45 -9.39 5.37
N TRP A 75 -10.51 -9.35 4.04
CA TRP A 75 -9.57 -10.07 3.20
C TRP A 75 -8.13 -9.60 3.45
N GLY A 76 -7.93 -8.28 3.53
CA GLY A 76 -6.63 -7.71 3.84
C GLY A 76 -6.09 -8.17 5.18
N ALA A 77 -6.91 -8.06 6.22
CA ALA A 77 -6.49 -8.41 7.59
C ALA A 77 -6.26 -9.91 7.77
N ASN A 78 -7.12 -10.74 7.17
CA ASN A 78 -7.13 -12.19 7.44
C ASN A 78 -6.28 -13.00 6.47
N TYR A 79 -6.03 -12.48 5.27
CA TYR A 79 -5.31 -13.21 4.24
C TYR A 79 -4.04 -12.47 3.76
N TRP A 80 -4.21 -11.25 3.24
CA TRP A 80 -3.13 -10.52 2.61
C TRP A 80 -2.05 -10.08 3.60
N PHE A 81 -2.45 -9.52 4.73
CA PHE A 81 -1.51 -9.01 5.73
C PHE A 81 -0.60 -10.11 6.28
N PRO A 82 -1.14 -11.25 6.76
CA PRO A 82 -0.27 -12.34 7.24
C PRO A 82 0.68 -12.85 6.16
N LYS A 83 0.20 -12.96 4.93
CA LYS A 83 1.00 -13.37 3.78
C LYS A 83 2.16 -12.41 3.52
N THR A 84 1.89 -11.12 3.57
CA THR A 84 2.87 -10.08 3.27
C THR A 84 3.90 -9.92 4.38
N ILE A 85 3.49 -10.08 5.63
CA ILE A 85 4.40 -10.13 6.78
C ILE A 85 5.40 -11.29 6.61
N LYS A 86 4.92 -12.45 6.23
CA LYS A 86 5.81 -13.61 5.98
C LYS A 86 6.77 -13.36 4.84
N ALA A 87 6.37 -12.53 3.88
CA ALA A 87 7.23 -12.17 2.75
C ALA A 87 8.34 -11.19 3.15
N GLY A 88 8.25 -10.57 4.34
CA GLY A 88 9.29 -9.71 4.87
C GLY A 88 8.90 -8.24 5.08
N TRP A 89 7.65 -7.90 4.93
CA TRP A 89 7.18 -6.51 5.07
C TRP A 89 7.34 -6.00 6.50
N LYS A 90 7.97 -4.83 6.66
CA LYS A 90 8.25 -4.23 7.98
C LYS A 90 7.87 -2.76 8.09
N HIS A 91 7.96 -2.01 7.00
CA HIS A 91 7.80 -0.55 7.03
C HIS A 91 6.78 -0.09 6.00
N TRP A 92 5.88 0.79 6.43
CA TRP A 92 4.77 1.26 5.60
C TRP A 92 4.61 2.77 5.72
N ALA A 93 4.80 3.49 4.61
CA ALA A 93 4.49 4.91 4.52
C ALA A 93 3.17 5.08 3.78
N ILE A 94 2.28 5.90 4.29
CA ILE A 94 0.96 6.12 3.71
C ILE A 94 0.78 7.60 3.40
N VAL A 95 0.54 7.94 2.12
CA VAL A 95 0.10 9.27 1.76
C VAL A 95 -1.42 9.28 1.91
N GLN A 96 -1.93 10.13 2.79
CA GLN A 96 -3.31 10.09 3.27
C GLN A 96 -4.35 10.29 2.18
N PRO A 97 -5.46 9.53 2.23
CA PRO A 97 -6.60 9.77 1.34
C PRO A 97 -7.20 11.15 1.58
N LYS A 98 -7.70 11.77 0.54
CA LYS A 98 -8.48 13.00 0.62
C LYS A 98 -9.92 12.72 1.07
N HIS A 99 -10.42 11.53 0.75
CA HIS A 99 -11.77 11.09 1.06
C HIS A 99 -11.90 10.76 2.56
N VAL A 100 -12.82 11.41 3.25
CA VAL A 100 -12.93 11.31 4.72
C VAL A 100 -13.18 9.88 5.21
N MET A 101 -14.10 9.16 4.58
CA MET A 101 -14.38 7.77 4.99
C MET A 101 -13.20 6.86 4.75
N ALA A 102 -12.47 7.08 3.65
CA ALA A 102 -11.25 6.34 3.37
C ALA A 102 -10.18 6.61 4.43
N GLN A 103 -10.04 7.87 4.87
CA GLN A 103 -9.12 8.23 5.98
C GLN A 103 -9.46 7.46 7.25
N LEU A 104 -10.74 7.49 7.65
CA LEU A 104 -11.18 6.84 8.88
C LEU A 104 -10.96 5.33 8.85
N ASN A 105 -11.27 4.71 7.72
CA ASN A 105 -11.07 3.29 7.56
C ASN A 105 -9.60 2.91 7.57
N LEU A 106 -8.78 3.69 6.89
CA LEU A 106 -7.35 3.43 6.82
C LEU A 106 -6.65 3.63 8.17
N GLU A 107 -7.10 4.60 8.97
CA GLU A 107 -6.59 4.79 10.33
C GLU A 107 -6.79 3.54 11.18
N LYS A 108 -7.95 2.88 11.04
CA LYS A 108 -8.23 1.63 11.76
C LYS A 108 -7.33 0.50 11.29
N VAL A 109 -7.14 0.38 9.98
CA VAL A 109 -6.28 -0.64 9.39
C VAL A 109 -4.83 -0.45 9.87
N VAL A 110 -4.34 0.78 9.80
CA VAL A 110 -2.97 1.10 10.21
C VAL A 110 -2.77 0.81 11.70
N LYS A 111 -3.73 1.19 12.53
CA LYS A 111 -3.66 0.92 13.98
C LYS A 111 -3.56 -0.59 14.24
N ASP A 112 -4.37 -1.38 13.55
CA ASP A 112 -4.37 -2.83 13.69
C ASP A 112 -3.02 -3.43 13.24
N TYR A 113 -2.52 -3.02 12.09
CA TYR A 113 -1.26 -3.52 11.56
C TYR A 113 -0.07 -3.11 12.43
N LYS A 114 -0.07 -1.89 12.96
CA LYS A 114 0.96 -1.44 13.90
C LYS A 114 0.97 -2.29 15.17
N SER A 115 -0.21 -2.67 15.67
CA SER A 115 -0.30 -3.53 16.86
C SER A 115 0.30 -4.91 16.62
N GLN A 116 0.47 -5.30 15.36
CA GLN A 116 1.05 -6.58 14.98
C GLN A 116 2.51 -6.45 14.51
N GLY A 117 3.11 -5.28 14.68
CA GLY A 117 4.55 -5.09 14.47
C GLY A 117 4.97 -4.28 13.26
N ILE A 118 4.04 -3.78 12.44
CA ILE A 118 4.39 -2.93 11.30
C ILE A 118 4.77 -1.54 11.79
N ASN A 119 5.89 -1.02 11.28
CA ASN A 119 6.31 0.36 11.48
C ASN A 119 5.64 1.21 10.40
N ALA A 120 4.55 1.89 10.76
CA ALA A 120 3.75 2.66 9.79
C ALA A 120 3.63 4.12 10.18
N MET A 121 3.60 5.00 9.18
CA MET A 121 3.43 6.43 9.39
C MET A 121 2.63 7.06 8.26
N PHE A 122 1.75 8.00 8.62
CA PHE A 122 0.97 8.79 7.68
C PHE A 122 1.69 10.06 7.27
N PHE A 123 1.49 10.44 6.01
CA PHE A 123 2.04 11.68 5.44
C PHE A 123 0.98 12.37 4.59
N SER A 124 1.07 13.69 4.49
CA SER A 124 0.25 14.47 3.55
C SER A 124 1.00 14.78 2.26
N ASP A 125 2.30 14.49 2.22
CA ASP A 125 3.19 14.78 1.09
C ASP A 125 3.94 13.52 0.66
N PHE A 126 3.94 13.27 -0.65
CA PHE A 126 4.59 12.09 -1.22
C PHE A 126 6.11 12.09 -0.97
N ASP A 127 6.76 13.23 -1.18
CA ASP A 127 8.22 13.30 -1.04
C ASP A 127 8.67 13.04 0.39
N GLU A 128 7.93 13.56 1.36
CA GLU A 128 8.19 13.30 2.78
C GLU A 128 8.02 11.82 3.12
N ALA A 129 6.97 11.20 2.57
CA ALA A 129 6.71 9.77 2.77
C ALA A 129 7.86 8.92 2.22
N MET A 130 8.29 9.21 1.01
CA MET A 130 9.38 8.48 0.37
C MET A 130 10.67 8.65 1.15
N GLN A 131 10.99 9.87 1.56
CA GLN A 131 12.20 10.17 2.31
C GLN A 131 12.24 9.46 3.66
N TRP A 132 11.11 9.46 4.39
CA TRP A 132 11.02 8.73 5.65
C TRP A 132 11.27 7.24 5.42
N LEU A 133 10.65 6.67 4.40
CA LEU A 133 10.73 5.25 4.12
C LEU A 133 12.15 4.84 3.70
N GLU A 134 12.83 5.66 2.91
CA GLU A 134 14.21 5.42 2.51
C GLU A 134 15.15 5.33 3.71
N ASN A 135 14.82 6.03 4.78
CA ASN A 135 15.65 6.08 6.00
C ASN A 135 15.34 4.98 7.03
N GLN A 136 14.48 4.04 6.72
CA GLN A 136 14.14 2.93 7.62
C GLN A 136 15.09 1.72 7.53
#